data_d2c296ff72a3a16c87ab78ad3feb4d3d
#
_entry.id   d2c296ff72a3a16c87ab78ad3feb4d3d
#
_cell.length_a   1.000
_cell.length_b   1.000
_cell.length_c   1.000
_cell.angle_alpha   90.00
_cell.angle_beta   90.00
_cell.angle_gamma   90.00
#
_symmetry.space_group_name_H-M   'P 1'
#
loop_
_entity.id
_entity.type
_entity.pdbx_description
1 polymer ?
#
loop_
_entity_poly.entity_id
_entity_poly.type
_entity_poly.pdbx_seq_one_letter_code
_entity_poly.pdbx_strand_id
1 'polypeptide(L)'
;MMKNRRRPIGSQRGAALLLAMLVVTLVATLASAAVWQQWRSAEVEAAERQRVQASWILTGALDWARLILREDARGNRNSGHADHLGEPWATPLEEAQLSSFLAADKNNNSNSADDMLPAFMSGEMSDAQSRLNALNLVRSTGSGAKTQVEVSPPDLAAFTKLYQLLDRPQAELDNLVSALLSTSNLALNDPKPSPTPLLPTRFAQLGWLGVSPASLKALQPHVTVLPERSTLNLNTASAEALSASIPGLDLAQAQLLVSERADRPFRDLPGAQARIPGATNETVNSQQHDVRSRFFEVRVRLRLDDTVTEEHSLVVRNGLNVNVRWRERVAARP
;
A
#
# COMPACT_ATOMS: atom_id res chain seq x y z
N MET A 1 -90.24 41.52 33.33
CA MET A 1 -89.02 42.35 33.31
C MET A 1 -87.81 41.48 33.63
N MET A 2 -87.12 40.93 32.58
CA MET A 2 -85.93 40.08 32.75
C MET A 2 -84.68 40.95 32.58
N LYS A 3 -83.91 41.11 33.63
CA LYS A 3 -82.68 41.90 33.67
C LYS A 3 -81.53 41.07 33.11
N ASN A 4 -81.10 41.37 31.89
CA ASN A 4 -79.97 40.73 31.20
C ASN A 4 -78.67 41.16 31.85
N ARG A 5 -78.00 40.30 32.65
CA ARG A 5 -76.70 40.55 33.23
C ARG A 5 -75.63 40.32 32.14
N ARG A 6 -75.10 41.37 31.58
CA ARG A 6 -73.84 41.30 30.75
C ARG A 6 -72.68 40.90 31.67
N ARG A 7 -72.07 39.73 31.43
CA ARG A 7 -70.83 39.32 32.08
C ARG A 7 -69.70 40.28 31.61
N PRO A 8 -68.83 40.74 32.51
CA PRO A 8 -67.71 41.54 32.08
C PRO A 8 -66.73 40.68 31.27
N ILE A 9 -66.36 41.08 30.09
CA ILE A 9 -65.32 40.48 29.26
C ILE A 9 -64.00 40.80 29.98
N GLY A 10 -63.46 39.87 30.76
CA GLY A 10 -62.17 39.98 31.41
C GLY A 10 -61.08 40.27 30.38
N SER A 11 -60.21 41.18 30.71
CA SER A 11 -59.13 41.66 29.90
C SER A 11 -58.18 40.47 29.49
N GLN A 12 -58.22 40.01 28.24
CA GLN A 12 -57.36 38.99 27.68
C GLN A 12 -55.97 39.49 27.21
N ARG A 13 -55.57 40.71 27.68
CA ARG A 13 -54.36 41.36 27.25
C ARG A 13 -53.07 40.58 27.64
N GLY A 14 -53.08 39.86 28.75
CA GLY A 14 -51.92 39.05 29.16
C GLY A 14 -51.72 37.77 28.32
N ALA A 15 -52.83 37.09 27.92
CA ALA A 15 -52.77 35.91 27.08
C ALA A 15 -52.22 36.18 25.68
N ALA A 16 -52.59 37.34 25.08
CA ALA A 16 -52.09 37.74 23.78
C ALA A 16 -50.57 38.03 23.80
N LEU A 17 -50.05 38.62 24.88
CA LEU A 17 -48.62 38.87 25.01
C LEU A 17 -47.81 37.57 25.14
N LEU A 18 -48.30 36.65 25.96
CA LEU A 18 -47.69 35.30 26.09
C LEU A 18 -47.70 34.51 24.79
N LEU A 19 -48.81 34.57 24.05
CA LEU A 19 -48.89 33.93 22.70
C LEU A 19 -47.89 34.59 21.73
N ALA A 20 -47.77 35.91 21.70
CA ALA A 20 -46.80 36.60 20.89
C ALA A 20 -45.37 36.23 21.23
N MET A 21 -45.03 36.17 22.50
CA MET A 21 -43.68 35.71 22.95
C MET A 21 -43.43 34.27 22.59
N LEU A 22 -44.43 33.38 22.69
CA LEU A 22 -44.29 31.98 22.29
C LEU A 22 -44.07 31.81 20.78
N VAL A 23 -44.78 32.59 19.94
CA VAL A 23 -44.58 32.56 18.50
C VAL A 23 -43.21 33.13 18.15
N VAL A 24 -42.76 34.19 18.76
CA VAL A 24 -41.41 34.77 18.50
C VAL A 24 -40.30 33.77 18.91
N THR A 25 -40.43 33.14 20.09
CA THR A 25 -39.45 32.11 20.50
C THR A 25 -39.45 30.89 19.59
N LEU A 26 -40.64 30.47 19.15
CA LEU A 26 -40.75 29.35 18.19
C LEU A 26 -40.09 29.69 16.84
N VAL A 27 -40.35 30.85 16.29
CA VAL A 27 -39.75 31.32 15.04
C VAL A 27 -38.24 31.47 15.21
N ALA A 28 -37.75 32.02 16.32
CA ALA A 28 -36.33 32.19 16.59
C ALA A 28 -35.61 30.83 16.71
N THR A 29 -36.25 29.84 17.38
CA THR A 29 -35.67 28.48 17.48
C THR A 29 -35.63 27.76 16.14
N LEU A 30 -36.68 27.86 15.31
CA LEU A 30 -36.73 27.29 13.97
C LEU A 30 -35.69 27.96 13.05
N ALA A 31 -35.57 29.29 13.11
CA ALA A 31 -34.56 30.01 12.32
C ALA A 31 -33.13 29.61 12.71
N SER A 32 -32.85 29.50 14.02
CA SER A 32 -31.56 29.06 14.54
C SER A 32 -31.23 27.61 14.10
N ALA A 33 -32.21 26.71 14.16
CA ALA A 33 -32.05 25.34 13.69
C ALA A 33 -31.78 25.27 12.18
N ALA A 34 -32.46 26.08 11.38
CA ALA A 34 -32.25 26.15 9.93
C ALA A 34 -30.83 26.67 9.59
N VAL A 35 -30.38 27.73 10.25
CA VAL A 35 -29.01 28.25 10.08
C VAL A 35 -27.96 27.20 10.47
N TRP A 36 -28.16 26.53 11.59
CA TRP A 36 -27.22 25.47 12.04
C TRP A 36 -27.17 24.29 11.06
N GLN A 37 -28.31 23.88 10.52
CA GLN A 37 -28.38 22.84 9.50
C GLN A 37 -27.69 23.26 8.19
N GLN A 38 -27.86 24.51 7.77
CA GLN A 38 -27.20 25.06 6.57
C GLN A 38 -25.68 25.13 6.74
N TRP A 39 -25.21 25.56 7.92
CA TRP A 39 -23.77 25.60 8.24
C TRP A 39 -23.17 24.20 8.21
N ARG A 40 -23.84 23.22 8.84
CA ARG A 40 -23.41 21.83 8.83
C ARG A 40 -23.37 21.25 7.40
N SER A 41 -24.34 21.58 6.56
CA SER A 41 -24.35 21.13 5.16
C SER A 41 -23.18 21.72 4.37
N ALA A 42 -22.82 22.98 4.61
CA ALA A 42 -21.67 23.61 3.97
C ALA A 42 -20.33 22.97 4.39
N GLU A 43 -20.18 22.63 5.68
CA GLU A 43 -18.98 21.91 6.14
C GLU A 43 -18.85 20.51 5.52
N VAL A 44 -19.96 19.76 5.44
CA VAL A 44 -19.96 18.43 4.80
C VAL A 44 -19.60 18.56 3.32
N GLU A 45 -20.17 19.55 2.62
CA GLU A 45 -19.86 19.78 1.21
C GLU A 45 -18.38 20.15 1.00
N ALA A 46 -17.82 21.00 1.87
CA ALA A 46 -16.40 21.37 1.82
C ALA A 46 -15.50 20.14 2.03
N ALA A 47 -15.81 19.31 3.02
CA ALA A 47 -15.06 18.08 3.29
C ALA A 47 -15.13 17.07 2.12
N GLU A 48 -16.30 16.93 1.50
CA GLU A 48 -16.45 16.05 0.32
C GLU A 48 -15.69 16.59 -0.90
N ARG A 49 -15.68 17.88 -1.13
CA ARG A 49 -14.86 18.50 -2.18
C ARG A 49 -13.37 18.25 -1.96
N GLN A 50 -12.86 18.44 -0.73
CA GLN A 50 -11.46 18.15 -0.39
C GLN A 50 -11.13 16.66 -0.61
N ARG A 51 -12.04 15.76 -0.23
CA ARG A 51 -11.87 14.33 -0.43
C ARG A 51 -11.77 13.94 -1.90
N VAL A 52 -12.63 14.53 -2.74
CA VAL A 52 -12.61 14.32 -4.20
C VAL A 52 -11.33 14.89 -4.81
N GLN A 53 -10.92 16.10 -4.44
CA GLN A 53 -9.66 16.71 -4.90
C GLN A 53 -8.45 15.84 -4.52
N ALA A 54 -8.36 15.43 -3.25
CA ALA A 54 -7.29 14.53 -2.79
C ALA A 54 -7.26 13.23 -3.61
N SER A 55 -8.43 12.66 -3.94
CA SER A 55 -8.53 11.45 -4.75
C SER A 55 -7.97 11.62 -6.16
N TRP A 56 -8.24 12.76 -6.81
CA TRP A 56 -7.71 13.06 -8.13
C TRP A 56 -6.20 13.29 -8.12
N ILE A 57 -5.69 14.03 -7.13
CA ILE A 57 -4.26 14.29 -6.97
C ILE A 57 -3.51 12.97 -6.75
N LEU A 58 -3.98 12.13 -5.84
CA LEU A 58 -3.38 10.82 -5.57
C LEU A 58 -3.42 9.90 -6.81
N THR A 59 -4.48 9.98 -7.60
CA THR A 59 -4.56 9.22 -8.87
C THR A 59 -3.51 9.72 -9.86
N GLY A 60 -3.35 11.03 -10.01
CA GLY A 60 -2.31 11.62 -10.86
C GLY A 60 -0.90 11.26 -10.40
N ALA A 61 -0.65 11.26 -9.08
CA ALA A 61 0.64 10.85 -8.52
C ALA A 61 0.96 9.39 -8.83
N LEU A 62 -0.02 8.48 -8.70
CA LEU A 62 0.15 7.08 -9.05
C LEU A 62 0.40 6.89 -10.56
N ASP A 63 -0.31 7.64 -11.42
CA ASP A 63 -0.10 7.57 -12.87
C ASP A 63 1.29 8.11 -13.25
N TRP A 64 1.79 9.12 -12.54
CA TRP A 64 3.15 9.60 -12.72
C TRP A 64 4.20 8.56 -12.29
N ALA A 65 4.01 7.89 -11.15
CA ALA A 65 4.85 6.78 -10.73
C ALA A 65 4.89 5.65 -11.79
N ARG A 66 3.73 5.31 -12.36
CA ARG A 66 3.64 4.34 -13.46
C ARG A 66 4.36 4.79 -14.72
N LEU A 67 4.36 6.08 -14.99
CA LEU A 67 5.12 6.65 -16.11
C LEU A 67 6.63 6.49 -15.90
N ILE A 68 7.14 6.81 -14.71
CA ILE A 68 8.55 6.61 -14.37
C ILE A 68 8.97 5.16 -14.58
N LEU A 69 8.21 4.20 -14.03
CA LEU A 69 8.50 2.76 -14.19
C LEU A 69 8.43 2.29 -15.65
N ARG A 70 7.60 2.93 -16.48
CA ARG A 70 7.50 2.64 -17.91
C ARG A 70 8.70 3.20 -18.68
N GLU A 71 9.13 4.41 -18.39
CA GLU A 71 10.31 5.02 -19.02
C GLU A 71 11.59 4.27 -18.61
N ASP A 72 11.69 3.86 -17.35
CA ASP A 72 12.74 2.97 -16.88
C ASP A 72 12.79 1.66 -17.68
N ALA A 73 11.64 1.01 -17.85
CA ALA A 73 11.55 -0.22 -18.68
C ALA A 73 11.92 0.00 -20.15
N ARG A 74 11.76 1.22 -20.70
CA ARG A 74 12.23 1.57 -22.04
C ARG A 74 13.75 1.67 -22.12
N GLY A 75 14.37 2.34 -21.15
CA GLY A 75 15.81 2.40 -21.01
C GLY A 75 16.42 1.00 -20.91
N ASN A 76 15.84 0.16 -20.08
CA ASN A 76 16.29 -1.19 -19.80
C ASN A 76 16.19 -2.14 -20.99
N ARG A 77 15.22 -1.96 -21.91
CA ARG A 77 15.13 -2.74 -23.15
C ARG A 77 16.35 -2.59 -24.07
N ASN A 78 16.88 -1.38 -24.14
CA ASN A 78 17.97 -1.05 -25.08
C ASN A 78 19.35 -1.39 -24.52
N SER A 79 19.49 -1.53 -23.21
CA SER A 79 20.76 -1.63 -22.50
C SER A 79 20.91 -2.88 -21.63
N GLY A 80 19.85 -3.71 -21.53
CA GLY A 80 19.88 -4.93 -20.70
C GLY A 80 20.05 -4.62 -19.20
N HIS A 81 19.58 -3.46 -18.72
CA HIS A 81 19.79 -3.01 -17.36
C HIS A 81 18.93 -3.79 -16.35
N ALA A 82 19.52 -3.93 -15.19
CA ALA A 82 18.90 -4.49 -13.99
C ALA A 82 18.25 -3.38 -13.16
N ASP A 83 17.21 -3.70 -12.40
CA ASP A 83 16.60 -2.77 -11.44
C ASP A 83 17.46 -2.68 -10.18
N HIS A 84 17.85 -1.45 -9.77
CA HIS A 84 18.69 -1.20 -8.61
C HIS A 84 18.37 0.14 -7.93
N LEU A 85 18.86 0.31 -6.70
CA LEU A 85 18.52 1.48 -5.86
C LEU A 85 19.13 2.83 -6.35
N GLY A 86 20.00 2.82 -7.34
CA GLY A 86 20.54 4.03 -7.98
C GLY A 86 19.70 4.56 -9.14
N GLU A 87 18.55 3.96 -9.44
CA GLU A 87 17.67 4.38 -10.52
C GLU A 87 16.69 5.48 -10.09
N PRO A 88 16.16 6.28 -11.03
CA PRO A 88 15.26 7.40 -10.72
C PRO A 88 14.00 6.99 -9.92
N TRP A 89 13.47 5.80 -10.16
CA TRP A 89 12.29 5.32 -9.42
C TRP A 89 12.58 5.09 -7.92
N ALA A 90 13.82 4.76 -7.56
CA ALA A 90 14.21 4.50 -6.17
C ALA A 90 14.49 5.79 -5.36
N THR A 91 14.54 6.95 -6.03
CA THR A 91 14.76 8.23 -5.37
C THR A 91 13.45 8.72 -4.75
N PRO A 92 13.38 8.89 -3.41
CA PRO A 92 12.19 9.43 -2.78
C PRO A 92 11.92 10.86 -3.24
N LEU A 93 10.63 11.18 -3.41
CA LEU A 93 10.19 12.53 -3.64
C LEU A 93 9.95 13.20 -2.29
N GLU A 94 10.80 14.18 -1.95
CA GLU A 94 10.62 14.98 -0.74
C GLU A 94 9.32 15.80 -0.81
N GLU A 95 8.79 16.20 0.36
CA GLU A 95 7.57 17.00 0.42
C GLU A 95 7.76 18.33 -0.31
N ALA A 96 7.02 18.52 -1.38
CA ALA A 96 7.03 19.75 -2.16
C ALA A 96 5.61 20.20 -2.50
N GLN A 97 5.45 21.51 -2.68
CA GLN A 97 4.16 22.08 -3.07
C GLN A 97 3.77 21.62 -4.48
N LEU A 98 2.54 21.16 -4.66
CA LEU A 98 2.04 20.64 -5.93
C LEU A 98 2.15 21.65 -7.08
N SER A 99 1.96 22.94 -6.80
CA SER A 99 2.14 24.03 -7.77
C SER A 99 3.56 24.08 -8.35
N SER A 100 4.61 23.73 -7.55
CA SER A 100 5.98 23.68 -8.03
C SER A 100 6.19 22.55 -9.05
N PHE A 101 5.53 21.41 -8.87
CA PHE A 101 5.53 20.31 -9.84
C PHE A 101 4.84 20.69 -11.14
N LEU A 102 3.67 21.32 -11.03
CA LEU A 102 2.91 21.76 -12.21
C LEU A 102 3.64 22.87 -12.98
N ALA A 103 4.36 23.75 -12.29
CA ALA A 103 5.16 24.80 -12.91
C ALA A 103 6.42 24.25 -13.61
N ALA A 104 6.96 23.13 -13.18
CA ALA A 104 8.09 22.47 -13.81
C ALA A 104 7.73 21.79 -15.14
N ASP A 105 6.44 21.49 -15.36
CA ASP A 105 5.96 20.97 -16.64
C ASP A 105 5.81 22.10 -17.66
N LYS A 106 6.69 22.13 -18.66
CA LYS A 106 6.73 23.12 -19.74
C LYS A 106 5.44 23.21 -20.57
N ASN A 107 4.56 22.23 -20.48
CA ASN A 107 3.29 22.16 -21.20
C ASN A 107 2.11 22.71 -20.39
N ASN A 108 2.32 23.09 -19.15
CA ASN A 108 1.25 23.60 -18.28
C ASN A 108 1.11 25.12 -18.39
N ASN A 109 0.19 25.58 -19.24
CA ASN A 109 -0.17 26.99 -19.41
C ASN A 109 -1.27 27.47 -18.45
N SER A 110 -1.57 26.73 -17.37
CA SER A 110 -2.63 27.10 -16.44
C SER A 110 -2.18 28.23 -15.51
N ASN A 111 -2.69 29.42 -15.72
CA ASN A 111 -2.59 30.57 -14.81
C ASN A 111 -3.43 30.41 -13.52
N SER A 112 -3.92 29.21 -13.24
CA SER A 112 -4.84 28.90 -12.13
C SER A 112 -4.14 28.44 -10.85
N ALA A 113 -2.82 28.62 -10.75
CA ALA A 113 -2.06 28.17 -9.56
C ALA A 113 -2.40 28.98 -8.28
N ASP A 114 -2.92 30.20 -8.43
CA ASP A 114 -3.21 31.08 -7.28
C ASP A 114 -4.53 30.76 -6.55
N ASP A 115 -5.45 30.02 -7.19
CA ASP A 115 -6.76 29.67 -6.59
C ASP A 115 -6.80 28.24 -6.00
N MET A 116 -5.71 27.46 -6.10
CA MET A 116 -5.65 26.12 -5.54
C MET A 116 -5.26 26.16 -4.07
N LEU A 117 -5.99 25.40 -3.23
CA LEU A 117 -5.61 25.13 -1.84
C LEU A 117 -4.16 24.66 -1.79
N PRO A 118 -3.35 25.09 -0.79
CA PRO A 118 -1.97 24.69 -0.66
C PRO A 118 -1.89 23.16 -0.47
N ALA A 119 -1.50 22.47 -1.53
CA ALA A 119 -1.34 21.04 -1.56
C ALA A 119 0.16 20.70 -1.55
N PHE A 120 0.58 19.85 -0.62
CA PHE A 120 1.94 19.34 -0.53
C PHE A 120 1.92 17.84 -0.75
N MET A 121 2.86 17.35 -1.54
CA MET A 121 2.95 15.95 -1.88
C MET A 121 4.37 15.43 -1.66
N SER A 122 4.47 14.26 -1.08
CA SER A 122 5.67 13.43 -1.04
C SER A 122 5.36 12.02 -1.49
N GLY A 123 6.38 11.28 -1.92
CA GLY A 123 6.18 9.92 -2.39
C GLY A 123 7.46 9.12 -2.43
N GLU A 124 7.31 7.82 -2.36
CA GLU A 124 8.41 6.88 -2.54
C GLU A 124 7.95 5.66 -3.34
N MET A 125 8.85 5.11 -4.10
CA MET A 125 8.67 3.81 -4.73
C MET A 125 9.70 2.85 -4.16
N SER A 126 9.27 1.64 -3.86
CA SER A 126 10.16 0.58 -3.39
C SER A 126 9.92 -0.70 -4.19
N ASP A 127 11.00 -1.44 -4.40
CA ASP A 127 10.94 -2.74 -5.02
C ASP A 127 10.30 -3.75 -4.07
N ALA A 128 9.13 -4.28 -4.43
CA ALA A 128 8.47 -5.30 -3.60
C ALA A 128 9.20 -6.66 -3.67
N GLN A 129 10.01 -6.90 -4.70
CA GLN A 129 10.85 -8.09 -4.85
C GLN A 129 12.21 -7.96 -4.13
N SER A 130 12.47 -6.85 -3.42
CA SER A 130 13.56 -6.77 -2.45
C SER A 130 13.35 -7.66 -1.23
N ARG A 131 12.15 -8.25 -1.08
CA ARG A 131 11.70 -9.04 0.06
C ARG A 131 11.25 -10.43 -0.39
N LEU A 132 11.37 -11.42 0.48
CA LEU A 132 10.90 -12.77 0.25
C LEU A 132 9.37 -12.79 0.17
N ASN A 133 8.82 -13.38 -0.89
CA ASN A 133 7.38 -13.50 -1.04
C ASN A 133 6.84 -14.70 -0.24
N ALA A 134 5.99 -14.43 0.76
CA ALA A 134 5.40 -15.47 1.60
C ALA A 134 4.59 -16.50 0.80
N LEU A 135 3.97 -16.11 -0.32
CA LEU A 135 3.23 -17.05 -1.16
C LEU A 135 4.13 -18.00 -1.96
N ASN A 136 5.44 -17.74 -2.03
CA ASN A 136 6.39 -18.70 -2.59
C ASN A 136 6.56 -19.98 -1.76
N LEU A 137 6.21 -19.95 -0.46
CA LEU A 137 6.26 -21.13 0.42
C LEU A 137 5.46 -22.31 -0.13
N VAL A 138 4.46 -22.03 -0.96
CA VAL A 138 3.66 -23.05 -1.64
C VAL A 138 3.75 -22.87 -3.16
N ARG A 139 3.71 -23.96 -3.89
CA ARG A 139 3.74 -23.97 -5.35
C ARG A 139 2.72 -24.94 -5.90
N SER A 140 2.12 -24.58 -7.03
CA SER A 140 1.26 -25.48 -7.77
C SER A 140 2.10 -26.35 -8.71
N THR A 141 1.87 -27.68 -8.66
CA THR A 141 2.50 -28.66 -9.53
C THR A 141 1.43 -29.43 -10.31
N GLY A 142 1.79 -29.91 -11.50
CA GLY A 142 0.83 -30.58 -12.38
C GLY A 142 0.10 -29.61 -13.34
N SER A 143 -0.88 -30.13 -14.06
CA SER A 143 -1.69 -29.35 -15.00
C SER A 143 -3.14 -29.83 -15.05
N GLY A 144 -4.07 -28.90 -15.28
CA GLY A 144 -5.51 -29.19 -15.36
C GLY A 144 -6.05 -29.80 -14.06
N ALA A 145 -6.87 -30.86 -14.18
CA ALA A 145 -7.50 -31.53 -13.03
C ALA A 145 -6.54 -32.26 -12.07
N LYS A 146 -5.25 -32.35 -12.41
CA LYS A 146 -4.21 -32.95 -11.57
C LYS A 146 -3.32 -31.88 -10.90
N THR A 147 -3.74 -30.64 -10.88
CA THR A 147 -3.02 -29.58 -10.17
C THR A 147 -3.07 -29.85 -8.66
N GLN A 148 -1.90 -29.89 -8.04
CA GLN A 148 -1.73 -30.05 -6.58
C GLN A 148 -0.90 -28.88 -6.05
N VAL A 149 -1.12 -28.52 -4.82
CA VAL A 149 -0.29 -27.53 -4.12
C VAL A 149 0.62 -28.27 -3.15
N GLU A 150 1.89 -27.99 -3.23
CA GLU A 150 2.92 -28.54 -2.36
C GLU A 150 3.82 -27.46 -1.78
N VAL A 151 4.53 -27.78 -0.72
CA VAL A 151 5.56 -26.89 -0.14
C VAL A 151 6.70 -26.74 -1.14
N SER A 152 7.22 -25.53 -1.26
CA SER A 152 8.45 -25.25 -2.02
C SER A 152 9.67 -25.44 -1.11
N PRO A 153 10.48 -26.52 -1.27
CA PRO A 153 11.60 -26.77 -0.37
C PRO A 153 12.63 -25.64 -0.32
N PRO A 154 13.02 -25.01 -1.45
CA PRO A 154 14.00 -23.92 -1.42
C PRO A 154 13.48 -22.67 -0.74
N ASP A 155 12.20 -22.32 -0.93
CA ASP A 155 11.61 -21.17 -0.25
C ASP A 155 11.41 -21.45 1.24
N LEU A 156 11.03 -22.66 1.62
CA LEU A 156 10.96 -23.06 3.04
C LEU A 156 12.32 -22.95 3.72
N ALA A 157 13.40 -23.40 3.07
CA ALA A 157 14.75 -23.27 3.60
C ALA A 157 15.15 -21.79 3.81
N ALA A 158 14.82 -20.93 2.85
CA ALA A 158 15.05 -19.49 2.95
C ALA A 158 14.29 -18.86 4.12
N PHE A 159 13.00 -19.18 4.26
CA PHE A 159 12.20 -18.68 5.39
C PHE A 159 12.67 -19.24 6.74
N THR A 160 13.06 -20.50 6.80
CA THR A 160 13.64 -21.11 8.01
C THR A 160 14.87 -20.34 8.47
N LYS A 161 15.80 -20.05 7.54
CA LYS A 161 16.99 -19.28 7.85
C LYS A 161 16.68 -17.84 8.24
N LEU A 162 15.69 -17.20 7.59
CA LEU A 162 15.24 -15.85 7.95
C LEU A 162 14.66 -15.81 9.38
N TYR A 163 13.81 -16.80 9.75
CA TYR A 163 13.25 -16.91 11.10
C TYR A 163 14.35 -17.08 12.15
N GLN A 164 15.38 -17.88 11.85
CA GLN A 164 16.55 -18.04 12.71
C GLN A 164 17.35 -16.74 12.86
N LEU A 165 17.63 -16.04 11.75
CA LEU A 165 18.35 -14.76 11.77
C LEU A 165 17.62 -13.67 12.58
N LEU A 166 16.28 -13.69 12.57
CA LEU A 166 15.45 -12.72 13.26
C LEU A 166 15.03 -13.18 14.67
N ASP A 167 15.52 -14.34 15.13
CA ASP A 167 15.14 -14.95 16.42
C ASP A 167 13.60 -15.10 16.56
N ARG A 168 12.95 -15.69 15.53
CA ARG A 168 11.51 -15.94 15.54
C ARG A 168 11.20 -17.42 15.73
N PRO A 169 10.06 -17.73 16.39
CA PRO A 169 9.68 -19.12 16.66
C PRO A 169 9.45 -19.91 15.36
N GLN A 170 10.15 -21.01 15.16
CA GLN A 170 9.97 -21.88 13.98
C GLN A 170 8.54 -22.44 13.88
N ALA A 171 7.87 -22.69 15.01
CA ALA A 171 6.49 -23.15 15.04
C ALA A 171 5.50 -22.18 14.35
N GLU A 172 5.78 -20.87 14.36
CA GLU A 172 4.95 -19.91 13.62
C GLU A 172 5.11 -20.09 12.09
N LEU A 173 6.32 -20.41 11.61
CA LEU A 173 6.55 -20.71 10.20
C LEU A 173 5.83 -22.01 9.81
N ASP A 174 5.89 -23.04 10.63
CA ASP A 174 5.23 -24.32 10.37
C ASP A 174 3.70 -24.15 10.29
N ASN A 175 3.14 -23.33 11.18
CA ASN A 175 1.72 -22.97 11.15
C ASN A 175 1.36 -22.17 9.89
N LEU A 176 2.18 -21.18 9.51
CA LEU A 176 2.00 -20.39 8.29
C LEU A 176 1.99 -21.27 7.05
N VAL A 177 2.95 -22.19 6.91
CA VAL A 177 3.05 -23.12 5.78
C VAL A 177 1.83 -24.04 5.72
N SER A 178 1.41 -24.60 6.86
CA SER A 178 0.24 -25.47 6.94
C SER A 178 -1.04 -24.74 6.56
N ALA A 179 -1.20 -23.50 7.01
CA ALA A 179 -2.34 -22.67 6.67
C ALA A 179 -2.35 -22.27 5.19
N LEU A 180 -1.20 -21.91 4.59
CA LEU A 180 -1.09 -21.63 3.16
C LEU A 180 -1.40 -22.84 2.30
N LEU A 181 -0.91 -24.03 2.67
CA LEU A 181 -1.22 -25.28 1.96
C LEU A 181 -2.72 -25.58 1.98
N SER A 182 -3.34 -25.55 3.16
CA SER A 182 -4.76 -25.84 3.30
C SER A 182 -5.64 -24.86 2.51
N THR A 183 -5.33 -23.56 2.60
CA THR A 183 -6.08 -22.50 1.90
C THR A 183 -5.91 -22.62 0.38
N SER A 184 -4.70 -22.89 -0.10
CA SER A 184 -4.43 -23.01 -1.54
C SER A 184 -5.05 -24.27 -2.15
N ASN A 185 -5.08 -25.39 -1.43
CA ASN A 185 -5.73 -26.63 -1.87
C ASN A 185 -7.24 -26.47 -1.95
N LEU A 186 -7.87 -25.78 -1.01
CA LEU A 186 -9.30 -25.48 -1.05
C LEU A 186 -9.68 -24.55 -2.22
N ALA A 187 -8.87 -23.56 -2.51
CA ALA A 187 -9.11 -22.67 -3.65
C ALA A 187 -9.10 -23.41 -4.99
N LEU A 188 -8.40 -24.54 -5.09
CA LEU A 188 -8.34 -25.37 -6.31
C LEU A 188 -9.48 -26.40 -6.38
N ASN A 189 -9.90 -26.98 -5.26
CA ASN A 189 -10.68 -28.22 -5.24
C ASN A 189 -12.12 -28.07 -4.75
N ASP A 190 -12.47 -27.03 -3.99
CA ASP A 190 -13.82 -26.85 -3.46
C ASP A 190 -14.25 -25.38 -3.42
N PRO A 191 -15.18 -24.96 -4.31
CA PRO A 191 -15.74 -23.61 -4.32
C PRO A 191 -16.76 -23.36 -3.19
N LYS A 192 -17.01 -24.35 -2.29
CA LYS A 192 -17.96 -24.16 -1.19
C LYS A 192 -17.34 -23.31 -0.07
N PRO A 193 -18.13 -22.46 0.60
CA PRO A 193 -17.64 -21.71 1.74
C PRO A 193 -17.16 -22.66 2.85
N SER A 194 -15.87 -22.65 3.10
CA SER A 194 -15.20 -23.38 4.17
C SER A 194 -14.79 -22.39 5.26
N PRO A 195 -14.74 -22.79 6.54
CA PRO A 195 -14.20 -21.96 7.63
C PRO A 195 -12.67 -21.73 7.53
N THR A 196 -12.05 -22.05 6.41
CA THR A 196 -10.62 -21.87 6.15
C THR A 196 -10.29 -20.42 5.92
N PRO A 197 -9.14 -19.91 6.44
CA PRO A 197 -8.68 -18.56 6.18
C PRO A 197 -8.56 -18.27 4.67
N LEU A 198 -8.81 -17.03 4.27
CA LEU A 198 -8.58 -16.58 2.90
C LEU A 198 -7.08 -16.48 2.63
N LEU A 199 -6.69 -16.65 1.36
CA LEU A 199 -5.31 -16.36 0.94
C LEU A 199 -4.99 -14.89 1.22
N PRO A 200 -3.86 -14.61 1.89
CA PRO A 200 -3.46 -13.25 2.18
C PRO A 200 -3.13 -12.50 0.88
N THR A 201 -3.60 -11.27 0.79
CA THR A 201 -3.28 -10.33 -0.30
C THR A 201 -2.43 -9.17 0.19
N ARG A 202 -2.22 -9.08 1.51
CA ARG A 202 -1.43 -8.06 2.20
C ARG A 202 -0.57 -8.70 3.27
N PHE A 203 0.58 -8.10 3.51
CA PHE A 203 1.53 -8.58 4.53
C PHE A 203 0.88 -8.71 5.94
N ALA A 204 0.11 -7.71 6.37
CA ALA A 204 -0.54 -7.73 7.68
C ALA A 204 -1.49 -8.93 7.88
N GLN A 205 -2.05 -9.47 6.80
CA GLN A 205 -2.96 -10.62 6.84
C GLN A 205 -2.25 -11.95 7.14
N LEU A 206 -0.92 -11.99 7.14
CA LEU A 206 -0.17 -13.16 7.63
C LEU A 206 -0.48 -13.45 9.11
N GLY A 207 -0.93 -12.43 9.87
CA GLY A 207 -1.44 -12.62 11.22
C GLY A 207 -2.67 -13.54 11.29
N TRP A 208 -3.50 -13.60 10.25
CA TRP A 208 -4.64 -14.52 10.17
C TRP A 208 -4.20 -16.00 10.05
N LEU A 209 -2.97 -16.22 9.60
CA LEU A 209 -2.36 -17.53 9.41
C LEU A 209 -1.45 -17.93 10.59
N GLY A 210 -1.56 -17.24 11.71
CA GLY A 210 -0.89 -17.59 12.96
C GLY A 210 0.48 -16.93 13.21
N VAL A 211 0.87 -15.94 12.39
CA VAL A 211 2.07 -15.14 12.64
C VAL A 211 1.78 -14.09 13.71
N SER A 212 2.55 -14.07 14.79
CA SER A 212 2.37 -13.14 15.90
C SER A 212 2.68 -11.67 15.50
N PRO A 213 2.10 -10.67 16.21
CA PRO A 213 2.42 -9.26 15.96
C PRO A 213 3.91 -8.93 16.09
N ALA A 214 4.63 -9.61 17.01
CA ALA A 214 6.07 -9.45 17.19
C ALA A 214 6.84 -9.97 15.98
N SER A 215 6.47 -11.14 15.46
CA SER A 215 7.06 -11.70 14.25
C SER A 215 6.69 -10.91 13.01
N LEU A 216 5.45 -10.43 12.88
CA LEU A 216 5.06 -9.50 11.78
C LEU A 216 5.94 -8.26 11.76
N LYS A 217 6.18 -7.63 12.91
CA LYS A 217 7.05 -6.46 13.00
C LYS A 217 8.48 -6.76 12.57
N ALA A 218 9.04 -7.91 12.98
CA ALA A 218 10.39 -8.32 12.63
C ALA A 218 10.52 -8.71 11.14
N LEU A 219 9.50 -9.36 10.58
CA LEU A 219 9.49 -9.83 9.19
C LEU A 219 9.18 -8.72 8.16
N GLN A 220 8.51 -7.65 8.56
CA GLN A 220 8.06 -6.59 7.65
C GLN A 220 9.13 -6.04 6.70
N PRO A 221 10.39 -5.81 7.12
CA PRO A 221 11.44 -5.34 6.22
C PRO A 221 11.91 -6.39 5.20
N HIS A 222 11.66 -7.68 5.43
CA HIS A 222 12.26 -8.80 4.71
C HIS A 222 11.25 -9.68 3.97
N VAL A 223 9.96 -9.53 4.25
CA VAL A 223 8.88 -10.38 3.71
C VAL A 223 7.80 -9.52 3.08
N THR A 224 7.29 -9.99 1.95
CA THR A 224 6.16 -9.39 1.23
C THR A 224 5.10 -10.44 0.90
N VAL A 225 3.92 -9.99 0.44
CA VAL A 225 2.88 -10.85 -0.11
C VAL A 225 2.53 -10.34 -1.51
N LEU A 226 2.94 -11.08 -2.52
CA LEU A 226 2.69 -10.77 -3.92
C LEU A 226 1.71 -11.77 -4.53
N PRO A 227 0.86 -11.37 -5.48
CA PRO A 227 -0.24 -12.18 -5.99
C PRO A 227 0.19 -13.41 -6.81
N GLU A 228 1.43 -13.47 -7.19
CA GLU A 228 2.02 -14.58 -7.95
C GLU A 228 3.45 -14.85 -7.47
N ARG A 229 3.97 -16.02 -7.81
CA ARG A 229 5.34 -16.37 -7.51
C ARG A 229 6.32 -15.34 -8.08
N SER A 230 7.30 -14.93 -7.28
CA SER A 230 8.27 -13.89 -7.64
C SER A 230 9.67 -14.26 -7.18
N THR A 231 10.66 -13.80 -7.94
CA THR A 231 12.07 -13.92 -7.59
C THR A 231 12.48 -12.82 -6.61
N LEU A 232 13.53 -13.06 -5.83
CA LEU A 232 14.19 -12.02 -5.03
C LEU A 232 15.14 -11.23 -5.92
N ASN A 233 15.04 -9.90 -5.91
CA ASN A 233 15.98 -9.06 -6.65
C ASN A 233 17.27 -8.88 -5.85
N LEU A 234 18.37 -9.38 -6.40
CA LEU A 234 19.68 -9.33 -5.77
C LEU A 234 20.25 -7.91 -5.60
N ASN A 235 19.79 -6.96 -6.42
CA ASN A 235 20.23 -5.55 -6.35
C ASN A 235 19.52 -4.71 -5.28
N THR A 236 18.35 -5.16 -4.82
CA THR A 236 17.53 -4.37 -3.90
C THR A 236 17.29 -5.04 -2.55
N ALA A 237 17.47 -6.38 -2.47
CA ALA A 237 17.22 -7.16 -1.27
C ALA A 237 18.12 -6.76 -0.09
N SER A 238 17.62 -6.85 1.15
CA SER A 238 18.42 -6.66 2.36
C SER A 238 19.47 -7.76 2.55
N ALA A 239 20.48 -7.52 3.38
CA ALA A 239 21.49 -8.52 3.71
C ALA A 239 20.89 -9.78 4.32
N GLU A 240 19.86 -9.61 5.17
CA GLU A 240 19.13 -10.71 5.79
C GLU A 240 18.38 -11.54 4.75
N ALA A 241 17.71 -10.89 3.80
CA ALA A 241 16.99 -11.58 2.73
C ALA A 241 17.95 -12.32 1.78
N LEU A 242 19.10 -11.73 1.44
CA LEU A 242 20.15 -12.38 0.65
C LEU A 242 20.73 -13.59 1.39
N SER A 243 21.17 -13.39 2.64
CA SER A 243 21.70 -14.48 3.45
C SER A 243 20.67 -15.61 3.62
N ALA A 244 19.39 -15.27 3.80
CA ALA A 244 18.34 -16.27 3.94
C ALA A 244 18.10 -17.07 2.65
N SER A 245 18.08 -16.40 1.49
CA SER A 245 17.70 -17.00 0.21
C SER A 245 18.85 -17.77 -0.47
N ILE A 246 20.11 -17.40 -0.19
CA ILE A 246 21.28 -17.99 -0.84
C ILE A 246 21.95 -18.98 0.12
N PRO A 247 21.89 -20.29 -0.16
CA PRO A 247 22.57 -21.30 0.63
C PRO A 247 24.09 -21.07 0.69
N GLY A 248 24.66 -21.15 1.89
CA GLY A 248 26.09 -20.94 2.12
C GLY A 248 26.52 -19.47 2.29
N LEU A 249 25.68 -18.50 1.96
CA LEU A 249 25.97 -17.08 2.17
C LEU A 249 25.68 -16.69 3.62
N ASP A 250 26.70 -16.30 4.38
CA ASP A 250 26.48 -15.76 5.74
C ASP A 250 26.08 -14.29 5.74
N LEU A 251 25.67 -13.79 6.90
CA LEU A 251 25.17 -12.41 7.01
C LEU A 251 26.27 -11.36 6.74
N ALA A 252 27.50 -11.61 7.15
CA ALA A 252 28.62 -10.67 6.95
C ALA A 252 28.98 -10.57 5.46
N GLN A 253 29.03 -11.70 4.77
CA GLN A 253 29.20 -11.75 3.31
C GLN A 253 28.05 -11.04 2.58
N ALA A 254 26.81 -11.23 3.02
CA ALA A 254 25.64 -10.56 2.46
C ALA A 254 25.71 -9.04 2.67
N GLN A 255 26.14 -8.55 3.81
CA GLN A 255 26.37 -7.12 4.09
C GLN A 255 27.45 -6.53 3.18
N LEU A 256 28.54 -7.26 2.94
CA LEU A 256 29.58 -6.83 2.00
C LEU A 256 29.02 -6.72 0.58
N LEU A 257 28.24 -7.70 0.12
CA LEU A 257 27.58 -7.67 -1.18
C LEU A 257 26.62 -6.47 -1.33
N VAL A 258 25.87 -6.15 -0.28
CA VAL A 258 25.00 -4.95 -0.26
C VAL A 258 25.80 -3.68 -0.42
N SER A 259 26.95 -3.57 0.24
CA SER A 259 27.86 -2.44 0.11
C SER A 259 28.44 -2.31 -1.31
N GLU A 260 28.95 -3.44 -1.85
CA GLU A 260 29.57 -3.47 -3.18
C GLU A 260 28.59 -3.17 -4.32
N ARG A 261 27.35 -3.66 -4.22
CA ARG A 261 26.33 -3.44 -5.27
C ARG A 261 25.83 -2.00 -5.31
N ALA A 262 25.96 -1.23 -4.21
CA ALA A 262 25.60 0.19 -4.20
C ALA A 262 26.39 0.98 -5.25
N ASP A 263 27.68 0.70 -5.38
CA ASP A 263 28.56 1.34 -6.39
C ASP A 263 28.53 0.60 -7.72
N ARG A 264 28.33 -0.72 -7.68
CA ARG A 264 28.43 -1.59 -8.86
C ARG A 264 27.31 -2.63 -8.88
N PRO A 265 26.10 -2.27 -9.31
CA PRO A 265 24.97 -3.18 -9.39
C PRO A 265 25.24 -4.42 -10.27
N PHE A 266 24.60 -5.51 -9.97
CA PHE A 266 24.61 -6.71 -10.82
C PHE A 266 23.81 -6.42 -12.09
N ARG A 267 24.41 -6.68 -13.24
CA ARG A 267 23.76 -6.45 -14.56
C ARG A 267 22.87 -7.61 -14.98
N ASP A 268 23.26 -8.81 -14.61
CA ASP A 268 22.56 -10.05 -14.90
C ASP A 268 22.84 -11.10 -13.82
N LEU A 269 22.12 -12.21 -13.87
CA LEU A 269 22.26 -13.29 -12.90
C LEU A 269 23.65 -13.97 -12.93
N PRO A 270 24.25 -14.27 -14.11
CA PRO A 270 25.62 -14.78 -14.17
C PRO A 270 26.66 -13.85 -13.54
N GLY A 271 26.54 -12.54 -13.77
CA GLY A 271 27.39 -11.53 -13.14
C GLY A 271 27.24 -11.47 -11.63
N ALA A 272 26.03 -11.69 -11.11
CA ALA A 272 25.79 -11.83 -9.68
C ALA A 272 26.42 -13.12 -9.12
N GLN A 273 26.23 -14.27 -9.78
CA GLN A 273 26.85 -15.54 -9.39
C GLN A 273 28.37 -15.45 -9.28
N ALA A 274 29.01 -14.79 -10.24
CA ALA A 274 30.48 -14.64 -10.25
C ALA A 274 31.04 -13.81 -9.07
N ARG A 275 30.20 -12.98 -8.44
CA ARG A 275 30.58 -12.09 -7.33
C ARG A 275 30.13 -12.60 -5.97
N ILE A 276 29.16 -13.52 -5.93
CA ILE A 276 28.65 -14.07 -4.68
C ILE A 276 29.55 -15.24 -4.26
N PRO A 277 30.18 -15.22 -3.07
CA PRO A 277 31.05 -16.28 -2.62
C PRO A 277 30.33 -17.63 -2.56
N GLY A 278 30.90 -18.65 -3.18
CA GLY A 278 30.34 -20.00 -3.18
C GLY A 278 29.06 -20.19 -3.98
N ALA A 279 28.65 -19.19 -4.77
CA ALA A 279 27.46 -19.30 -5.61
C ALA A 279 27.67 -20.36 -6.72
N THR A 280 26.61 -21.12 -6.95
CA THR A 280 26.50 -22.10 -8.04
C THR A 280 25.16 -21.88 -8.75
N ASN A 281 24.96 -22.53 -9.90
CA ASN A 281 23.66 -22.50 -10.59
C ASN A 281 22.51 -23.10 -9.78
N GLU A 282 22.81 -23.89 -8.74
CA GLU A 282 21.81 -24.46 -7.83
C GLU A 282 21.42 -23.46 -6.73
N THR A 283 22.40 -22.73 -6.18
CA THR A 283 22.19 -21.80 -5.05
C THR A 283 21.69 -20.43 -5.50
N VAL A 284 22.09 -19.96 -6.69
CA VAL A 284 21.63 -18.70 -7.27
C VAL A 284 21.08 -19.00 -8.68
N ASN A 285 19.77 -19.12 -8.79
CA ASN A 285 19.10 -19.56 -10.01
C ASN A 285 17.90 -18.67 -10.34
N SER A 286 17.48 -18.71 -11.60
CA SER A 286 16.39 -17.87 -12.13
C SER A 286 14.99 -18.21 -11.61
N GLN A 287 14.82 -19.28 -10.84
CA GLN A 287 13.53 -19.59 -10.22
C GLN A 287 13.35 -18.84 -8.90
N GLN A 288 14.44 -18.51 -8.21
CA GLN A 288 14.44 -17.85 -6.91
C GLN A 288 15.00 -16.43 -6.96
N HIS A 289 15.92 -16.12 -7.88
CA HIS A 289 16.66 -14.87 -7.93
C HIS A 289 16.60 -14.23 -9.31
N ASP A 290 16.59 -12.92 -9.34
CA ASP A 290 16.77 -12.10 -10.55
C ASP A 290 17.51 -10.81 -10.16
N VAL A 291 17.89 -10.02 -11.12
CA VAL A 291 18.37 -8.65 -10.96
C VAL A 291 17.35 -7.63 -11.45
N ARG A 292 16.15 -8.09 -11.79
CA ARG A 292 15.03 -7.29 -12.30
C ARG A 292 13.80 -7.54 -11.45
N SER A 293 12.93 -6.52 -11.38
CA SER A 293 11.68 -6.56 -10.64
C SER A 293 10.47 -6.24 -11.50
N ARG A 294 9.38 -6.89 -11.17
CA ARG A 294 8.07 -6.65 -11.78
C ARG A 294 7.10 -5.94 -10.85
N PHE A 295 7.29 -6.10 -9.54
CA PHE A 295 6.39 -5.58 -8.52
C PHE A 295 7.04 -4.43 -7.76
N PHE A 296 6.33 -3.30 -7.73
CA PHE A 296 6.77 -2.11 -7.01
C PHE A 296 5.65 -1.64 -6.09
N GLU A 297 6.00 -1.23 -4.88
CA GLU A 297 5.11 -0.52 -3.98
C GLU A 297 5.30 0.97 -4.19
N VAL A 298 4.18 1.68 -4.34
CA VAL A 298 4.14 3.14 -4.46
C VAL A 298 3.42 3.66 -3.23
N ARG A 299 4.09 4.53 -2.48
CA ARG A 299 3.53 5.22 -1.33
C ARG A 299 3.48 6.71 -1.62
N VAL A 300 2.31 7.30 -1.49
CA VAL A 300 2.08 8.73 -1.71
C VAL A 300 1.45 9.32 -0.46
N ARG A 301 2.02 10.42 0.02
CA ARG A 301 1.46 11.23 1.10
C ARG A 301 1.08 12.59 0.53
N LEU A 302 -0.19 12.94 0.69
CA LEU A 302 -0.75 14.23 0.29
C LEU A 302 -1.21 14.96 1.53
N ARG A 303 -0.75 16.19 1.70
CA ARG A 303 -1.27 17.15 2.68
C ARG A 303 -2.02 18.24 1.92
N LEU A 304 -3.31 18.29 2.13
CA LEU A 304 -4.20 19.29 1.57
C LEU A 304 -4.78 20.09 2.74
N ASP A 305 -4.33 21.33 2.88
CA ASP A 305 -4.60 22.13 4.08
C ASP A 305 -4.17 21.39 5.35
N ASP A 306 -5.07 21.19 6.31
CA ASP A 306 -4.81 20.46 7.56
C ASP A 306 -5.03 18.93 7.45
N THR A 307 -5.49 18.45 6.29
CA THR A 307 -5.80 17.05 6.08
C THR A 307 -4.65 16.31 5.41
N VAL A 308 -4.14 15.28 6.08
CA VAL A 308 -3.13 14.38 5.51
C VAL A 308 -3.78 13.08 5.08
N THR A 309 -3.55 12.70 3.84
CA THR A 309 -3.99 11.43 3.26
C THR A 309 -2.78 10.65 2.75
N GLU A 310 -2.64 9.41 3.16
CA GLU A 310 -1.60 8.50 2.69
C GLU A 310 -2.23 7.36 1.89
N GLU A 311 -1.62 7.04 0.77
CA GLU A 311 -2.07 5.96 -0.10
C GLU A 311 -0.93 5.03 -0.45
N HIS A 312 -1.15 3.72 -0.26
CA HIS A 312 -0.26 2.65 -0.65
C HIS A 312 -0.83 1.92 -1.86
N SER A 313 0.00 1.63 -2.82
CA SER A 313 -0.39 0.92 -4.03
C SER A 313 0.65 -0.13 -4.40
N LEU A 314 0.22 -1.28 -4.88
CA LEU A 314 1.09 -2.26 -5.54
C LEU A 314 0.87 -2.16 -7.05
N VAL A 315 1.93 -1.96 -7.78
CA VAL A 315 1.92 -1.96 -9.23
C VAL A 315 2.73 -3.13 -9.78
N VAL A 316 2.32 -3.66 -10.93
CA VAL A 316 3.04 -4.70 -11.65
C VAL A 316 3.46 -4.18 -13.02
N ARG A 317 4.75 -4.32 -13.31
CA ARG A 317 5.36 -3.95 -14.58
C ARG A 317 5.53 -5.20 -15.46
N ASN A 318 4.82 -5.24 -16.59
CA ASN A 318 4.95 -6.28 -17.61
C ASN A 318 5.42 -5.64 -18.92
N GLY A 319 6.73 -5.63 -19.13
CA GLY A 319 7.33 -4.85 -20.20
C GLY A 319 7.05 -3.35 -20.02
N LEU A 320 6.39 -2.72 -20.99
CA LEU A 320 6.01 -1.30 -20.91
C LEU A 320 4.64 -1.06 -20.24
N ASN A 321 3.92 -2.12 -19.93
CA ASN A 321 2.62 -2.00 -19.27
C ASN A 321 2.80 -2.04 -17.76
N VAL A 322 2.43 -0.96 -17.08
CA VAL A 322 2.43 -0.85 -15.62
C VAL A 322 0.99 -0.77 -15.14
N ASN A 323 0.54 -1.80 -14.41
CA ASN A 323 -0.83 -1.94 -13.96
C ASN A 323 -0.91 -1.92 -12.43
N VAL A 324 -1.95 -1.30 -11.92
CA VAL A 324 -2.24 -1.30 -10.47
C VAL A 324 -2.89 -2.64 -10.12
N ARG A 325 -2.35 -3.32 -9.10
CA ARG A 325 -2.93 -4.55 -8.54
C ARG A 325 -3.88 -4.24 -7.41
N TRP A 326 -3.47 -3.34 -6.54
CA TRP A 326 -4.31 -2.85 -5.46
C TRP A 326 -3.88 -1.45 -5.04
N ARG A 327 -4.80 -0.78 -4.35
CA ARG A 327 -4.68 0.57 -3.87
C ARG A 327 -5.41 0.69 -2.53
N GLU A 328 -4.79 1.26 -1.53
CA GLU A 328 -5.29 1.33 -0.18
C GLU A 328 -4.96 2.68 0.45
N ARG A 329 -5.96 3.32 1.05
CA ARG A 329 -5.74 4.51 1.88
C ARG A 329 -5.49 4.08 3.31
N VAL A 330 -4.41 4.54 3.87
CA VAL A 330 -4.03 4.31 5.26
C VAL A 330 -4.22 5.57 6.08
N ALA A 331 -4.54 5.41 7.35
CA ALA A 331 -4.54 6.55 8.26
C ALA A 331 -3.11 7.11 8.33
N ALA A 332 -2.95 8.39 8.01
CA ALA A 332 -1.67 9.04 8.16
C ALA A 332 -1.22 8.94 9.62
N ARG A 333 -0.02 8.44 9.84
CA ARG A 333 0.59 8.51 11.17
C ARG A 333 1.05 9.95 11.39
N PRO A 334 0.74 10.52 12.56
CA PRO A 334 1.14 11.88 12.90
C PRO A 334 2.66 12.06 12.87
#